data_287226207cd08d1c15e4d37e9ea24386
#
_entry.id   287226207cd08d1c15e4d37e9ea24386
#
_cell.length_a   1.000
_cell.length_b   1.000
_cell.length_c   1.000
_cell.angle_alpha   90.00
_cell.angle_beta   90.00
_cell.angle_gamma   90.00
#
_symmetry.space_group_name_H-M   'P 1'
#
loop_
_entity.id
_entity.type
_entity.pdbx_description
1 polymer ?
#
loop_
_entity_poly.entity_id
_entity_poly.type
_entity_poly.pdbx_seq_one_letter_code
_entity_poly.pdbx_strand_id
1 'polypeptide(L)'
;MIPPVFQYATASTAVTALLGTSPTRFWPFSSAPHADQAEAQAPYAVWQLVYGLPENNLSTVPDVDNPALQVDAYGRSATEARNVMLALRDAFEPHGHVTAYNGEDRDPPTGLYRASFTVEFWEYRNP
;
A
#
# COMPACT_ATOMS: atom_id res chain seq x y z
N MET A 1 -1.78 -10.75 -11.40
CA MET A 1 -2.66 -10.48 -10.25
C MET A 1 -2.19 -9.31 -9.39
N ILE A 2 -0.90 -9.06 -9.29
CA ILE A 2 -0.39 -7.93 -8.50
C ILE A 2 -0.34 -6.68 -9.37
N PRO A 3 -1.08 -5.62 -9.05
CA PRO A 3 -1.00 -4.37 -9.79
C PRO A 3 0.35 -3.68 -9.54
N PRO A 4 0.80 -2.80 -10.45
CA PRO A 4 2.09 -2.11 -10.31
C PRO A 4 2.01 -0.96 -9.30
N VAL A 5 1.74 -1.28 -8.03
CA VAL A 5 1.48 -0.28 -6.99
C VAL A 5 2.67 0.61 -6.70
N PHE A 6 3.90 0.08 -6.82
CA PHE A 6 5.09 0.89 -6.65
C PHE A 6 5.16 2.01 -7.71
N GLN A 7 4.82 1.68 -8.96
CA GLN A 7 4.77 2.68 -10.04
C GLN A 7 3.70 3.73 -9.78
N TYR A 8 2.52 3.32 -9.31
CA TYR A 8 1.46 4.26 -8.96
C TYR A 8 1.90 5.21 -7.86
N ALA A 9 2.58 4.68 -6.84
CA ALA A 9 3.07 5.48 -5.72
C ALA A 9 4.16 6.47 -6.17
N THR A 10 5.15 6.02 -6.94
CA THR A 10 6.27 6.86 -7.36
C THR A 10 5.89 7.91 -8.39
N ALA A 11 4.77 7.72 -9.10
CA ALA A 11 4.25 8.73 -10.02
C ALA A 11 3.59 9.91 -9.28
N SER A 12 3.30 9.77 -7.99
CA SER A 12 2.66 10.81 -7.18
C SER A 12 3.71 11.68 -6.50
N THR A 13 3.67 12.99 -6.78
CA THR A 13 4.57 13.93 -6.11
C THR A 13 4.27 14.06 -4.62
N ALA A 14 3.01 13.92 -4.23
CA ALA A 14 2.62 13.92 -2.81
C ALA A 14 3.23 12.74 -2.06
N VAL A 15 3.24 11.55 -2.67
CA VAL A 15 3.85 10.36 -2.08
C VAL A 15 5.37 10.51 -1.98
N THR A 16 6.03 10.91 -3.07
CA THR A 16 7.50 11.01 -3.08
C THR A 16 8.01 12.14 -2.18
N ALA A 17 7.22 13.18 -1.96
CA ALA A 17 7.56 14.22 -1.00
C ALA A 17 7.63 13.68 0.43
N LEU A 18 6.84 12.66 0.75
CA LEU A 18 6.81 12.05 2.08
C LEU A 18 7.73 10.85 2.19
N LEU A 19 7.75 9.99 1.17
CA LEU A 19 8.46 8.70 1.20
C LEU A 19 9.81 8.72 0.50
N GLY A 20 10.18 9.81 -0.16
CA GLY A 20 11.45 9.93 -0.85
C GLY A 20 11.44 9.34 -2.25
N THR A 21 12.60 9.47 -2.94
CA THR A 21 12.71 9.08 -4.35
C THR A 21 13.87 8.12 -4.64
N SER A 22 14.83 7.95 -3.72
CA SER A 22 16.05 7.17 -4.05
C SER A 22 16.53 6.38 -2.83
N PRO A 23 15.79 5.39 -2.41
CA PRO A 23 14.52 4.85 -2.92
C PRO A 23 13.29 5.54 -2.32
N THR A 24 12.14 5.33 -2.95
CA THR A 24 10.85 5.61 -2.32
C THR A 24 10.59 4.52 -1.28
N ARG A 25 10.33 4.94 -0.04
CA ARG A 25 10.19 4.01 1.09
C ARG A 25 8.78 3.40 1.13
N PHE A 26 8.51 2.58 0.12
CA PHE A 26 7.26 1.84 -0.04
C PHE A 26 7.61 0.41 -0.47
N TRP A 27 7.44 -0.54 0.45
CA TRP A 27 7.95 -1.89 0.29
C TRP A 27 6.86 -2.94 0.35
N PRO A 28 7.05 -4.08 -0.34
CA PRO A 28 6.18 -5.22 -0.13
C PRO A 28 6.39 -5.82 1.27
N PHE A 29 5.47 -6.70 1.65
CA PHE A 29 5.52 -7.38 2.94
C PHE A 29 6.91 -7.97 3.23
N SER A 30 7.28 -7.98 4.50
CA SER A 30 8.56 -8.51 5.00
C SER A 30 9.81 -7.79 4.50
N SER A 31 9.66 -6.67 3.79
CA SER A 31 10.79 -5.90 3.26
C SER A 31 11.00 -4.58 3.99
N ALA A 32 10.19 -4.30 5.00
CA ALA A 32 10.34 -3.09 5.82
C ALA A 32 11.60 -3.17 6.69
N PRO A 33 12.11 -2.02 7.16
CA PRO A 33 13.24 -2.00 8.07
C PRO A 33 12.99 -2.81 9.34
N HIS A 34 14.06 -3.36 9.91
CA HIS A 34 13.98 -3.99 11.23
C HIS A 34 13.55 -2.97 12.29
N ALA A 35 12.96 -3.45 13.38
CA ALA A 35 12.39 -2.60 14.42
C ALA A 35 13.39 -1.59 14.99
N ASP A 36 14.66 -1.95 15.11
CA ASP A 36 15.71 -1.08 15.62
C ASP A 36 16.10 0.07 14.69
N GLN A 37 15.70 -0.02 13.40
CA GLN A 37 15.99 1.00 12.39
C GLN A 37 14.73 1.73 11.91
N ALA A 38 13.56 1.29 12.35
CA ALA A 38 12.29 1.77 11.80
C ALA A 38 12.11 3.27 12.00
N GLU A 39 12.44 3.79 13.18
CA GLU A 39 12.28 5.22 13.45
C GLU A 39 13.17 6.09 12.55
N ALA A 40 14.40 5.64 12.30
CA ALA A 40 15.32 6.37 11.42
C ALA A 40 14.86 6.37 9.97
N GLN A 41 14.12 5.33 9.55
CA GLN A 41 13.62 5.20 8.18
C GLN A 41 12.22 5.79 7.98
N ALA A 42 11.52 6.15 9.05
CA ALA A 42 10.17 6.71 8.95
C ALA A 42 10.18 8.10 8.30
N PRO A 43 9.10 8.50 7.60
CA PRO A 43 7.92 7.69 7.32
C PRO A 43 8.16 6.67 6.21
N TYR A 44 7.42 5.58 6.25
CA TYR A 44 7.45 4.57 5.19
C TYR A 44 6.09 3.86 5.13
N ALA A 45 5.91 3.05 4.10
CA ALA A 45 4.70 2.25 3.98
C ALA A 45 5.02 0.85 3.47
N VAL A 46 4.14 -0.08 3.78
CA VAL A 46 4.28 -1.49 3.43
C VAL A 46 2.95 -1.96 2.86
N TRP A 47 3.01 -2.79 1.82
CA TRP A 47 1.80 -3.36 1.24
C TRP A 47 1.88 -4.87 1.19
N GLN A 48 0.71 -5.52 1.20
CA GLN A 48 0.60 -6.95 1.03
C GLN A 48 -0.71 -7.29 0.34
N LEU A 49 -0.71 -8.40 -0.40
CA LEU A 49 -1.93 -8.96 -0.94
C LEU A 49 -2.69 -9.64 0.21
N VAL A 50 -3.94 -9.23 0.44
CA VAL A 50 -4.76 -9.84 1.49
C VAL A 50 -5.76 -10.83 0.91
N TYR A 51 -6.27 -10.58 -0.30
CA TYR A 51 -7.00 -11.59 -1.05
C TYR A 51 -7.06 -11.18 -2.53
N GLY A 52 -7.35 -12.17 -3.39
CA GLY A 52 -7.59 -11.92 -4.80
C GLY A 52 -8.72 -12.83 -5.26
N LEU A 53 -9.65 -12.27 -6.04
CA LEU A 53 -10.78 -13.01 -6.58
C LEU A 53 -10.65 -13.04 -8.10
N PRO A 54 -10.45 -14.24 -8.70
CA PRO A 54 -10.51 -14.34 -10.14
C PRO A 54 -11.95 -14.17 -10.61
N GLU A 55 -12.15 -13.40 -11.67
CA GLU A 55 -13.46 -13.26 -12.29
C GLU A 55 -13.65 -14.42 -13.27
N ASN A 56 -14.52 -15.36 -12.89
CA ASN A 56 -14.70 -16.60 -13.63
C ASN A 56 -15.55 -16.41 -14.88
N ASN A 57 -15.08 -16.99 -15.97
CA ASN A 57 -15.85 -17.19 -17.18
C ASN A 57 -16.42 -18.62 -17.18
N LEU A 58 -17.57 -18.83 -17.82
CA LEU A 58 -18.24 -20.12 -17.79
C LEU A 58 -17.47 -21.24 -18.49
N SER A 59 -16.62 -20.92 -19.46
CA SER A 59 -15.98 -21.91 -20.31
C SER A 59 -14.49 -21.73 -20.50
N THR A 60 -13.86 -20.74 -19.84
CA THR A 60 -12.44 -20.43 -20.03
C THR A 60 -11.77 -20.09 -18.71
N VAL A 61 -10.43 -20.00 -18.76
CA VAL A 61 -9.65 -19.47 -17.65
C VAL A 61 -10.05 -18.00 -17.43
N PRO A 62 -10.19 -17.55 -16.18
CA PRO A 62 -10.49 -16.15 -15.91
C PRO A 62 -9.43 -15.23 -16.52
N ASP A 63 -9.87 -14.12 -17.12
CA ASP A 63 -8.98 -13.13 -17.74
C ASP A 63 -8.80 -11.88 -16.90
N VAL A 64 -9.53 -11.76 -15.79
CA VAL A 64 -9.47 -10.62 -14.87
C VAL A 64 -9.34 -11.14 -13.44
N ASP A 65 -8.44 -10.55 -12.69
CA ASP A 65 -8.33 -10.74 -11.24
C ASP A 65 -8.77 -9.47 -10.52
N ASN A 66 -9.27 -9.65 -9.30
CA ASN A 66 -9.65 -8.54 -8.45
C ASN A 66 -8.85 -8.61 -7.14
N PRO A 67 -7.57 -8.22 -7.16
CA PRO A 67 -6.75 -8.26 -5.97
C PRO A 67 -7.10 -7.14 -5.00
N ALA A 68 -7.08 -7.47 -3.71
CA ALA A 68 -7.19 -6.50 -2.64
C ALA A 68 -5.86 -6.44 -1.89
N LEU A 69 -5.34 -5.24 -1.73
CA LEU A 69 -4.09 -5.00 -1.03
C LEU A 69 -4.36 -4.24 0.25
N GLN A 70 -3.68 -4.64 1.31
CA GLN A 70 -3.62 -3.85 2.54
C GLN A 70 -2.37 -3.00 2.49
N VAL A 71 -2.53 -1.72 2.78
CA VAL A 71 -1.43 -0.75 2.82
C VAL A 71 -1.34 -0.20 4.22
N ASP A 72 -0.17 -0.34 4.84
CA ASP A 72 0.11 0.16 6.16
C ASP A 72 1.09 1.31 6.06
N ALA A 73 0.68 2.49 6.50
CA ALA A 73 1.51 3.69 6.53
C ALA A 73 2.03 3.92 7.94
N TYR A 74 3.33 4.14 8.07
CA TYR A 74 4.01 4.34 9.34
C TYR A 74 4.63 5.72 9.42
N GLY A 75 4.50 6.36 10.58
CA GLY A 75 5.05 7.68 10.81
C GLY A 75 5.48 7.88 12.26
N ARG A 76 6.26 8.93 12.50
CA ARG A 76 6.71 9.30 13.85
C ARG A 76 5.61 9.94 14.68
N SER A 77 4.52 10.34 14.03
CA SER A 77 3.34 10.91 14.68
C SER A 77 2.10 10.41 13.99
N ALA A 78 0.96 10.54 14.65
CA ALA A 78 -0.34 10.18 14.06
C ALA A 78 -0.59 10.98 12.78
N THR A 79 -0.27 12.28 12.79
CA THR A 79 -0.46 13.14 11.62
C THR A 79 0.42 12.69 10.46
N GLU A 80 1.68 12.33 10.72
CA GLU A 80 2.58 11.85 9.66
C GLU A 80 2.09 10.55 9.04
N ALA A 81 1.70 9.57 9.86
CA ALA A 81 1.17 8.31 9.36
C ALA A 81 -0.09 8.53 8.52
N ARG A 82 -0.97 9.40 8.99
CA ARG A 82 -2.22 9.72 8.30
C ARG A 82 -1.96 10.43 6.98
N ASN A 83 -1.00 11.34 6.95
CA ASN A 83 -0.64 12.05 5.71
C ASN A 83 -0.08 11.09 4.66
N VAL A 84 0.75 10.14 5.06
CA VAL A 84 1.26 9.10 4.15
C VAL A 84 0.10 8.25 3.61
N MET A 85 -0.80 7.82 4.49
CA MET A 85 -1.97 7.04 4.09
C MET A 85 -2.81 7.78 3.05
N LEU A 86 -3.11 9.06 3.29
CA LEU A 86 -3.94 9.85 2.39
C LEU A 86 -3.25 10.08 1.04
N ALA A 87 -1.95 10.30 1.03
CA ALA A 87 -1.19 10.46 -0.21
C ALA A 87 -1.22 9.18 -1.04
N LEU A 88 -1.03 8.02 -0.41
CA LEU A 88 -1.09 6.73 -1.10
C LEU A 88 -2.50 6.42 -1.60
N ARG A 89 -3.52 6.70 -0.80
CA ARG A 89 -4.91 6.57 -1.23
C ARG A 89 -5.15 7.36 -2.52
N ASP A 90 -4.75 8.61 -2.53
CA ASP A 90 -4.98 9.48 -3.68
C ASP A 90 -4.19 9.02 -4.91
N ALA A 91 -3.02 8.41 -4.70
CA ALA A 91 -2.22 7.85 -5.79
C ALA A 91 -2.87 6.59 -6.39
N PHE A 92 -3.58 5.80 -5.58
CA PHE A 92 -4.18 4.53 -6.03
C PHE A 92 -5.60 4.68 -6.57
N GLU A 93 -6.36 5.67 -6.12
CA GLU A 93 -7.77 5.81 -6.50
C GLU A 93 -8.01 5.94 -8.02
N PRO A 94 -7.10 6.53 -8.83
CA PRO A 94 -7.29 6.50 -10.28
C PRO A 94 -7.25 5.10 -10.90
N HIS A 95 -6.71 4.10 -10.19
CA HIS A 95 -6.48 2.75 -10.70
C HIS A 95 -7.31 1.69 -10.00
N GLY A 96 -7.86 2.00 -8.84
CA GLY A 96 -8.64 1.08 -8.03
C GLY A 96 -9.54 1.87 -7.10
N HIS A 97 -10.05 1.21 -6.05
CA HIS A 97 -10.84 1.94 -5.06
C HIS A 97 -10.60 1.39 -3.66
N VAL A 98 -10.64 2.29 -2.70
CA VAL A 98 -10.51 1.95 -1.29
C VAL A 98 -11.81 1.31 -0.81
N THR A 99 -11.71 0.13 -0.23
CA THR A 99 -12.87 -0.62 0.26
C THR A 99 -13.03 -0.52 1.76
N ALA A 100 -11.94 -0.23 2.48
CA ALA A 100 -11.99 -0.13 3.94
C ALA A 100 -10.84 0.71 4.46
N TYR A 101 -11.09 1.46 5.51
CA TYR A 101 -10.06 2.00 6.37
C TYR A 101 -9.97 1.08 7.58
N ASN A 102 -8.79 0.50 7.82
CA ASN A 102 -8.61 -0.60 8.77
C ASN A 102 -8.20 -0.12 10.16
N GLY A 103 -8.28 1.18 10.39
CA GLY A 103 -7.99 1.75 11.68
C GLY A 103 -6.60 2.34 11.80
N GLU A 104 -6.36 2.90 12.97
CA GLU A 104 -5.11 3.57 13.32
C GLU A 104 -4.68 3.06 14.67
N ASP A 105 -3.39 2.77 14.84
CA ASP A 105 -2.85 2.32 16.10
C ASP A 105 -1.38 2.70 16.22
N ARG A 106 -0.76 2.28 17.30
CA ARG A 106 0.67 2.39 17.50
C ARG A 106 1.27 1.00 17.40
N ASP A 107 2.27 0.85 16.53
CA ASP A 107 2.90 -0.43 16.28
C ASP A 107 3.86 -0.76 17.43
N PRO A 108 3.58 -1.81 18.25
CA PRO A 108 4.40 -2.07 19.42
C PRO A 108 5.88 -2.36 19.13
N PRO A 109 6.23 -3.17 18.09
CA PRO A 109 7.64 -3.47 17.84
C PRO A 109 8.48 -2.25 17.48
N THR A 110 7.91 -1.29 16.75
CA THR A 110 8.66 -0.12 16.25
C THR A 110 8.40 1.14 17.05
N GLY A 111 7.29 1.20 17.78
CA GLY A 111 6.83 2.42 18.44
C GLY A 111 6.27 3.47 17.49
N LEU A 112 6.18 3.18 16.19
CA LEU A 112 5.65 4.10 15.21
C LEU A 112 4.12 4.10 15.21
N TYR A 113 3.54 5.20 14.75
CA TYR A 113 2.10 5.28 14.49
C TYR A 113 1.81 4.65 13.15
N ARG A 114 0.69 3.93 13.06
CA ARG A 114 0.28 3.22 11.85
C ARG A 114 -1.13 3.60 11.46
N ALA A 115 -1.35 3.84 10.17
CA ALA A 115 -2.66 4.01 9.57
C ALA A 115 -2.78 3.02 8.41
N SER A 116 -3.91 2.34 8.29
CA SER A 116 -4.05 1.22 7.37
C SER A 116 -5.33 1.34 6.54
N PHE A 117 -5.25 0.93 5.27
CA PHE A 117 -6.43 0.84 4.41
C PHE A 117 -6.31 -0.35 3.48
N THR A 118 -7.44 -0.76 2.93
CA THR A 118 -7.52 -1.80 1.89
C THR A 118 -7.99 -1.16 0.59
N VAL A 119 -7.33 -1.52 -0.50
CA VAL A 119 -7.65 -1.02 -1.84
C VAL A 119 -7.79 -2.21 -2.79
N GLU A 120 -8.83 -2.20 -3.60
CA GLU A 120 -9.07 -3.23 -4.62
C GLU A 120 -8.76 -2.69 -5.99
N PHE A 121 -8.19 -3.58 -6.83
CA PHE A 121 -7.87 -3.30 -8.21
C PHE A 121 -8.52 -4.33 -9.12
N TRP A 122 -8.59 -4.01 -10.42
CA TRP A 122 -8.96 -4.95 -11.47
C TRP A 122 -7.73 -5.13 -12.36
N GLU A 123 -7.18 -6.34 -12.35
CA GLU A 123 -5.98 -6.67 -13.10
C GLU A 123 -6.31 -7.65 -14.20
N TYR A 124 -6.08 -7.25 -15.44
CA TYR A 124 -6.27 -8.11 -16.60
C TYR A 124 -5.06 -9.01 -16.77
N ARG A 125 -5.32 -10.31 -16.98
CA ARG A 125 -4.25 -11.24 -17.27
C ARG A 125 -3.83 -11.05 -18.72
N ASN A 126 -2.52 -11.00 -18.93
CA ASN A 126 -1.99 -10.97 -20.29
C ASN A 126 -2.12 -12.35 -20.92
N PRO A 127 -2.59 -12.46 -22.19
CA PRO A 127 -2.70 -13.75 -22.86
C PRO A 127 -1.32 -14.39 -23.12
#